data_bdf5384a680839d78cd88b82ff4ca90c
#
_entry.id   bdf5384a680839d78cd88b82ff4ca90c
#
_cell.length_a   1.000
_cell.length_b   1.000
_cell.length_c   1.000
_cell.angle_alpha   90.00
_cell.angle_beta   90.00
_cell.angle_gamma   90.00
#
_symmetry.space_group_name_H-M   'P 1'
#
loop_
_entity.id
_entity.type
_entity.pdbx_description
1 polymer ?
#
loop_
_entity_poly.entity_id
_entity_poly.type
_entity_poly.pdbx_seq_one_letter_code
_entity_poly.pdbx_strand_id
1 'polypeptide(L)'
;VARQLAILPQQQTIPSGLTVRQLVSLGRTPHQPWWQWDLDVEDRQMVETAIAQTQLTELSDRPVEQLSGGERQRAFLALTLAQDPQVLLLDEPTTFLDLHHQLELLELLKTLNQERQLSIITVLHDINLAMRYSDRLAMLKQGVIKAIGRSADIITPDNLRQVFDVEAVTIITPVGLQICLLSPSHTLE
;
A
#
# COMPACT_ATOMS: atom_id res chain seq x y z
N VAL A 1 -4.74 -6.10 18.96
CA VAL A 1 -4.96 -5.52 17.63
C VAL A 1 -3.66 -4.97 17.07
N ALA A 2 -2.96 -4.05 17.77
CA ALA A 2 -1.76 -3.36 17.24
C ALA A 2 -0.57 -4.27 16.88
N ARG A 3 -0.52 -5.52 17.32
CA ARG A 3 0.51 -6.51 16.91
C ARG A 3 0.12 -7.33 15.67
N GLN A 4 -1.12 -7.23 15.22
CA GLN A 4 -1.64 -8.03 14.10
C GLN A 4 -2.05 -7.18 12.91
N LEU A 5 -2.37 -5.92 13.14
CA LEU A 5 -2.87 -4.99 12.14
C LEU A 5 -2.02 -3.73 12.13
N ALA A 6 -1.43 -3.41 10.98
CA ALA A 6 -0.77 -2.14 10.74
C ALA A 6 -1.55 -1.32 9.71
N ILE A 7 -1.47 -0.01 9.82
CA ILE A 7 -2.15 0.93 8.93
C ILE A 7 -1.15 1.95 8.43
N LEU A 8 -1.09 2.13 7.11
CA LEU A 8 -0.40 3.22 6.46
C LEU A 8 -1.45 4.21 5.94
N PRO A 9 -1.68 5.34 6.61
CA PRO A 9 -2.66 6.34 6.18
C PRO A 9 -2.14 7.12 4.96
N GLN A 10 -3.06 7.71 4.19
CA GLN A 10 -2.76 8.53 3.02
C GLN A 10 -1.83 9.72 3.36
N GLN A 11 -2.09 10.40 4.46
CA GLN A 11 -1.28 11.51 4.94
C GLN A 11 -0.49 11.10 6.17
N GLN A 12 0.82 11.27 6.09
CA GLN A 12 1.73 10.99 7.19
C GLN A 12 2.32 12.29 7.73
N THR A 13 2.24 12.46 9.04
CA THR A 13 2.96 13.55 9.71
C THR A 13 4.44 13.18 9.77
N ILE A 14 5.30 14.04 9.18
CA ILE A 14 6.73 13.82 9.18
C ILE A 14 7.27 14.28 10.54
N PRO A 15 7.80 13.35 11.36
CA PRO A 15 8.44 13.76 12.60
C PRO A 15 9.78 14.46 12.27
N SER A 16 9.97 15.65 12.80
CA SER A 16 11.23 16.39 12.63
C SER A 16 12.35 15.75 13.43
N GLY A 17 13.54 15.72 12.83
CA GLY A 17 14.78 15.31 13.51
C GLY A 17 14.95 13.79 13.67
N LEU A 18 14.06 12.95 13.16
CA LEU A 18 14.23 11.49 13.17
C LEU A 18 14.94 11.01 11.89
N THR A 19 15.87 10.09 12.07
CA THR A 19 16.42 9.30 10.96
C THR A 19 15.41 8.23 10.51
N VAL A 20 15.62 7.64 9.32
CA VAL A 20 14.83 6.50 8.84
C VAL A 20 14.82 5.37 9.87
N ARG A 21 15.98 5.00 10.39
CA ARG A 21 16.11 3.95 11.42
C ARG A 21 15.29 4.26 12.66
N GLN A 22 15.36 5.49 13.15
CA GLN A 22 14.58 5.91 14.32
C GLN A 22 13.07 5.91 14.04
N LEU A 23 12.63 6.36 12.85
CA LEU A 23 11.24 6.28 12.43
C LEU A 23 10.76 4.82 12.43
N VAL A 24 11.49 3.93 11.76
CA VAL A 24 11.14 2.52 11.63
C VAL A 24 11.11 1.82 12.99
N SER A 25 12.00 2.22 13.91
CA SER A 25 12.03 1.72 15.29
C SER A 25 10.73 1.94 16.06
N LEU A 26 9.98 3.01 15.76
CA LEU A 26 8.68 3.26 16.36
C LEU A 26 7.66 2.16 16.06
N GLY A 27 7.85 1.41 14.97
CA GLY A 27 7.03 0.25 14.63
C GLY A 27 7.11 -0.87 15.68
N ARG A 28 8.16 -0.92 16.48
CA ARG A 28 8.31 -1.92 17.55
C ARG A 28 7.59 -1.55 18.85
N THR A 29 7.11 -0.32 18.99
CA THR A 29 6.39 0.15 20.20
C THR A 29 5.29 -0.80 20.71
N PRO A 30 4.44 -1.43 19.86
CA PRO A 30 3.43 -2.36 20.35
C PRO A 30 3.98 -3.64 20.98
N HIS A 31 5.25 -3.96 20.74
CA HIS A 31 5.92 -5.17 21.25
C HIS A 31 6.68 -4.92 22.54
N GLN A 32 6.97 -3.65 22.86
CA GLN A 32 7.73 -3.26 24.03
C GLN A 32 6.83 -3.05 25.26
N PRO A 33 7.32 -3.43 26.45
CA PRO A 33 6.72 -2.98 27.69
C PRO A 33 6.86 -1.46 27.82
N TRP A 34 5.90 -0.79 28.48
CA TRP A 34 5.87 0.68 28.62
C TRP A 34 7.09 1.29 29.36
N TRP A 35 7.87 0.48 30.07
CA TRP A 35 9.09 0.91 30.79
C TRP A 35 10.39 0.65 30.01
N GLN A 36 10.33 0.00 28.86
CA GLN A 36 11.49 -0.30 28.03
C GLN A 36 11.63 0.76 26.95
N TRP A 37 12.72 1.51 27.00
CA TRP A 37 13.00 2.59 26.04
C TRP A 37 13.96 2.15 24.93
N ASP A 38 14.75 1.11 25.17
CA ASP A 38 15.71 0.60 24.21
C ASP A 38 15.20 -0.65 23.51
N LEU A 39 15.47 -0.73 22.20
CA LEU A 39 15.20 -1.94 21.42
C LEU A 39 16.11 -3.09 21.88
N ASP A 40 15.55 -4.25 22.10
CA ASP A 40 16.33 -5.47 22.28
C ASP A 40 16.94 -5.95 20.95
N VAL A 41 17.64 -7.10 20.97
CA VAL A 41 18.34 -7.64 19.80
C VAL A 41 17.34 -8.06 18.72
N GLU A 42 16.21 -8.66 19.10
CA GLU A 42 15.16 -9.12 18.18
C GLU A 42 14.47 -7.94 17.51
N ASP A 43 14.09 -6.93 18.27
CA ASP A 43 13.48 -5.71 17.77
C ASP A 43 14.40 -4.97 16.79
N ARG A 44 15.69 -4.87 17.09
CA ARG A 44 16.68 -4.27 16.18
C ARG A 44 16.76 -5.04 14.87
N GLN A 45 16.76 -6.36 14.91
CA GLN A 45 16.79 -7.19 13.72
C GLN A 45 15.53 -7.00 12.87
N MET A 46 14.35 -6.87 13.48
CA MET A 46 13.11 -6.59 12.77
C MET A 46 13.15 -5.22 12.08
N VAL A 47 13.69 -4.20 12.73
CA VAL A 47 13.89 -2.86 12.16
C VAL A 47 14.82 -2.93 10.94
N GLU A 48 15.99 -3.57 11.06
CA GLU A 48 16.92 -3.70 9.92
C GLU A 48 16.32 -4.50 8.76
N THR A 49 15.56 -5.56 9.08
CA THR A 49 14.85 -6.34 8.07
C THR A 49 13.84 -5.49 7.31
N ALA A 50 13.04 -4.70 8.01
CA ALA A 50 12.05 -3.81 7.39
C ALA A 50 12.71 -2.73 6.51
N ILE A 51 13.82 -2.14 6.97
CA ILE A 51 14.62 -1.17 6.20
C ILE A 51 15.17 -1.81 4.93
N ALA A 52 15.75 -3.02 5.03
CA ALA A 52 16.30 -3.74 3.88
C ALA A 52 15.21 -4.10 2.86
N GLN A 53 14.06 -4.60 3.29
CA GLN A 53 12.93 -4.96 2.42
C GLN A 53 12.35 -3.77 1.66
N THR A 54 12.39 -2.57 2.25
CA THR A 54 11.96 -1.34 1.60
C THR A 54 13.07 -0.63 0.84
N GLN A 55 14.25 -1.26 0.69
CA GLN A 55 15.41 -0.74 -0.06
C GLN A 55 15.93 0.60 0.49
N LEU A 56 15.95 0.76 1.82
CA LEU A 56 16.36 2.00 2.49
C LEU A 56 17.66 1.85 3.29
N THR A 57 18.42 0.76 3.10
CA THR A 57 19.63 0.48 3.88
C THR A 57 20.64 1.64 3.81
N GLU A 58 20.91 2.15 2.61
CA GLU A 58 21.84 3.27 2.38
C GLU A 58 21.34 4.61 2.94
N LEU A 59 20.04 4.69 3.22
CA LEU A 59 19.36 5.90 3.71
C LEU A 59 18.98 5.79 5.20
N SER A 60 19.36 4.68 5.87
CA SER A 60 18.90 4.37 7.23
C SER A 60 19.22 5.45 8.26
N ASP A 61 20.34 6.14 8.11
CA ASP A 61 20.78 7.20 9.02
C ASP A 61 20.46 8.63 8.50
N ARG A 62 19.77 8.73 7.33
CA ARG A 62 19.34 10.02 6.78
C ARG A 62 18.09 10.53 7.52
N PRO A 63 18.01 11.85 7.82
CA PRO A 63 16.78 12.46 8.32
C PRO A 63 15.59 12.26 7.37
N VAL A 64 14.44 11.87 7.89
CA VAL A 64 13.23 11.56 7.10
C VAL A 64 12.76 12.76 6.27
N GLU A 65 12.94 13.97 6.76
CA GLU A 65 12.60 15.21 6.08
C GLU A 65 13.44 15.49 4.83
N GLN A 66 14.61 14.84 4.68
CA GLN A 66 15.50 14.96 3.52
C GLN A 66 15.26 13.89 2.45
N LEU A 67 14.29 13.02 2.67
CA LEU A 67 13.90 11.98 1.72
C LEU A 67 13.02 12.56 0.61
N SER A 68 13.16 12.00 -0.60
CA SER A 68 12.17 12.19 -1.67
C SER A 68 10.81 11.65 -1.27
N GLY A 69 9.75 11.98 -2.02
CA GLY A 69 8.40 11.49 -1.75
C GLY A 69 8.32 9.96 -1.73
N GLY A 70 8.93 9.29 -2.73
CA GLY A 70 8.94 7.83 -2.82
C GLY A 70 9.78 7.16 -1.72
N GLU A 71 10.97 7.70 -1.40
CA GLU A 71 11.79 7.20 -0.28
C GLU A 71 11.06 7.35 1.06
N ARG A 72 10.36 8.47 1.25
CA ARG A 72 9.55 8.71 2.45
C ARG A 72 8.40 7.72 2.56
N GLN A 73 7.68 7.47 1.47
CA GLN A 73 6.62 6.46 1.43
C GLN A 73 7.15 5.08 1.82
N ARG A 74 8.31 4.69 1.30
CA ARG A 74 8.97 3.43 1.70
C ARG A 74 9.41 3.43 3.16
N ALA A 75 9.83 4.57 3.73
CA ALA A 75 10.20 4.67 5.14
C ALA A 75 9.00 4.46 6.08
N PHE A 76 7.85 5.02 5.74
CA PHE A 76 6.62 4.77 6.50
C PHE A 76 6.08 3.34 6.28
N LEU A 77 6.25 2.77 5.09
CA LEU A 77 5.97 1.35 4.88
C LEU A 77 6.90 0.47 5.75
N ALA A 78 8.20 0.79 5.81
CA ALA A 78 9.13 0.08 6.70
C ALA A 78 8.70 0.14 8.17
N LEU A 79 8.22 1.28 8.64
CA LEU A 79 7.66 1.42 10.00
C LEU A 79 6.50 0.44 10.21
N THR A 80 5.57 0.35 9.25
CA THR A 80 4.44 -0.58 9.38
C THR A 80 4.87 -2.06 9.31
N LEU A 81 5.90 -2.37 8.50
CA LEU A 81 6.46 -3.72 8.41
C LEU A 81 7.25 -4.12 9.67
N ALA A 82 7.96 -3.17 10.30
CA ALA A 82 8.65 -3.41 11.56
C ALA A 82 7.69 -3.77 12.71
N GLN A 83 6.43 -3.40 12.61
CA GLN A 83 5.36 -3.83 13.52
C GLN A 83 5.05 -5.33 13.42
N ASP A 84 5.54 -6.02 12.39
CA ASP A 84 5.33 -7.45 12.09
C ASP A 84 3.85 -7.83 12.07
N PRO A 85 3.04 -7.14 11.23
CA PRO A 85 1.61 -7.36 11.18
C PRO A 85 1.25 -8.63 10.38
N GLN A 86 0.07 -9.20 10.66
CA GLN A 86 -0.57 -10.21 9.82
C GLN A 86 -1.43 -9.59 8.71
N VAL A 87 -1.93 -8.37 8.96
CA VAL A 87 -2.75 -7.59 8.04
C VAL A 87 -2.21 -6.18 7.92
N LEU A 88 -2.01 -5.73 6.69
CA LEU A 88 -1.55 -4.38 6.35
C LEU A 88 -2.67 -3.64 5.59
N LEU A 89 -3.11 -2.52 6.14
CA LEU A 89 -4.05 -1.61 5.48
C LEU A 89 -3.28 -0.43 4.91
N LEU A 90 -3.48 -0.16 3.62
CA LEU A 90 -2.82 0.93 2.90
C LEU A 90 -3.89 1.85 2.30
N ASP A 91 -3.90 3.09 2.73
CA ASP A 91 -4.83 4.10 2.21
C ASP A 91 -4.13 4.94 1.15
N GLU A 92 -4.43 4.65 -0.12
CA GLU A 92 -3.88 5.33 -1.30
C GLU A 92 -2.34 5.43 -1.31
N PRO A 93 -1.60 4.32 -1.15
CA PRO A 93 -0.15 4.38 -0.97
C PRO A 93 0.61 4.85 -2.21
N THR A 94 -0.04 4.93 -3.37
CA THR A 94 0.55 5.36 -4.65
C THR A 94 0.29 6.83 -4.97
N THR A 95 -0.53 7.53 -4.17
CA THR A 95 -0.85 8.94 -4.39
C THR A 95 0.42 9.79 -4.22
N PHE A 96 0.61 10.77 -5.09
CA PHE A 96 1.79 11.65 -5.18
C PHE A 96 3.11 10.98 -5.62
N LEU A 97 3.09 9.70 -6.00
CA LEU A 97 4.24 9.03 -6.62
C LEU A 97 4.18 9.16 -8.15
N ASP A 98 5.32 9.28 -8.79
CA ASP A 98 5.42 9.11 -10.24
C ASP A 98 5.21 7.64 -10.65
N LEU A 99 5.03 7.40 -11.95
CA LEU A 99 4.71 6.05 -12.46
C LEU A 99 5.76 5.00 -12.10
N HIS A 100 7.04 5.36 -12.07
CA HIS A 100 8.11 4.44 -11.72
C HIS A 100 7.99 3.99 -10.26
N HIS A 101 7.89 4.94 -9.35
CA HIS A 101 7.79 4.66 -7.91
C HIS A 101 6.46 3.99 -7.53
N GLN A 102 5.36 4.25 -8.27
CA GLN A 102 4.10 3.52 -8.09
C GLN A 102 4.27 2.03 -8.38
N LEU A 103 4.91 1.71 -9.52
CA LEU A 103 5.16 0.31 -9.90
C LEU A 103 6.10 -0.38 -8.92
N GLU A 104 7.20 0.27 -8.54
CA GLU A 104 8.14 -0.27 -7.54
C GLU A 104 7.43 -0.62 -6.21
N LEU A 105 6.58 0.29 -5.72
CA LEU A 105 5.83 0.07 -4.48
C LEU A 105 4.87 -1.11 -4.59
N LEU A 106 4.12 -1.21 -5.70
CA LEU A 106 3.17 -2.30 -5.90
C LEU A 106 3.85 -3.65 -6.10
N GLU A 107 4.99 -3.72 -6.79
CA GLU A 107 5.82 -4.92 -6.90
C GLU A 107 6.37 -5.33 -5.52
N LEU A 108 6.84 -4.37 -4.72
CA LEU A 108 7.28 -4.64 -3.35
C LEU A 108 6.16 -5.22 -2.49
N LEU A 109 4.96 -4.63 -2.53
CA LEU A 109 3.79 -5.13 -1.79
C LEU A 109 3.41 -6.55 -2.22
N LYS A 110 3.46 -6.85 -3.52
CA LYS A 110 3.21 -8.18 -4.05
C LYS A 110 4.25 -9.19 -3.55
N THR A 111 5.51 -8.84 -3.56
CA THR A 111 6.61 -9.67 -3.03
C THR A 111 6.39 -9.97 -1.54
N LEU A 112 6.10 -8.93 -0.74
CA LEU A 112 5.82 -9.09 0.70
C LEU A 112 4.61 -9.98 0.97
N ASN A 113 3.54 -9.86 0.19
CA ASN A 113 2.38 -10.74 0.30
C ASN A 113 2.76 -12.21 0.05
N GLN A 114 3.54 -12.48 -1.01
CA GLN A 114 3.93 -13.85 -1.38
C GLN A 114 4.93 -14.47 -0.40
N GLU A 115 5.95 -13.71 0.00
CA GLU A 115 7.04 -14.23 0.84
C GLU A 115 6.67 -14.34 2.33
N ARG A 116 5.87 -13.38 2.83
CA ARG A 116 5.50 -13.31 4.25
C ARG A 116 4.09 -13.80 4.57
N GLN A 117 3.30 -14.19 3.57
CA GLN A 117 1.88 -14.51 3.73
C GLN A 117 1.10 -13.32 4.37
N LEU A 118 1.57 -12.10 4.13
CA LEU A 118 0.99 -10.87 4.65
C LEU A 118 -0.30 -10.56 3.91
N SER A 119 -1.43 -10.48 4.62
CA SER A 119 -2.68 -10.05 4.02
C SER A 119 -2.65 -8.53 3.80
N ILE A 120 -2.79 -8.08 2.56
CA ILE A 120 -2.72 -6.65 2.23
C ILE A 120 -4.08 -6.19 1.70
N ILE A 121 -4.62 -5.12 2.29
CA ILE A 121 -5.80 -4.43 1.81
C ILE A 121 -5.36 -3.01 1.44
N THR A 122 -5.51 -2.64 0.17
CA THR A 122 -5.11 -1.33 -0.31
C THR A 122 -6.24 -0.63 -1.06
N VAL A 123 -6.35 0.68 -0.86
CA VAL A 123 -7.19 1.55 -1.69
C VAL A 123 -6.34 2.08 -2.84
N LEU A 124 -6.80 1.89 -4.08
CA LEU A 124 -6.14 2.37 -5.27
C LEU A 124 -7.13 3.11 -6.17
N HIS A 125 -6.68 4.20 -6.80
CA HIS A 125 -7.49 4.97 -7.76
C HIS A 125 -7.38 4.43 -9.17
N ASP A 126 -6.22 3.88 -9.54
CA ASP A 126 -6.01 3.28 -10.86
C ASP A 126 -6.54 1.85 -10.88
N ILE A 127 -7.63 1.65 -11.63
CA ILE A 127 -8.30 0.35 -11.73
C ILE A 127 -7.38 -0.67 -12.42
N ASN A 128 -6.59 -0.27 -13.41
CA ASN A 128 -5.68 -1.18 -14.11
C ASN A 128 -4.55 -1.66 -13.18
N LEU A 129 -4.00 -0.79 -12.35
CA LEU A 129 -3.04 -1.18 -11.33
C LEU A 129 -3.70 -2.09 -10.27
N ALA A 130 -4.90 -1.76 -9.83
CA ALA A 130 -5.65 -2.61 -8.90
C ALA A 130 -5.89 -4.02 -9.48
N MET A 131 -6.28 -4.13 -10.75
CA MET A 131 -6.47 -5.41 -11.44
C MET A 131 -5.18 -6.23 -11.55
N ARG A 132 -4.06 -5.58 -11.81
CA ARG A 132 -2.76 -6.22 -12.03
C ARG A 132 -2.13 -6.75 -10.75
N TYR A 133 -2.31 -6.00 -9.64
CA TYR A 133 -1.57 -6.26 -8.40
C TYR A 133 -2.42 -6.89 -7.28
N SER A 134 -3.72 -7.11 -7.48
CA SER A 134 -4.59 -7.67 -6.45
C SER A 134 -5.15 -9.03 -6.86
N ASP A 135 -5.25 -9.95 -5.91
CA ASP A 135 -5.92 -11.25 -6.09
C ASP A 135 -7.44 -11.10 -6.14
N ARG A 136 -7.96 -10.14 -5.39
CA ARG A 136 -9.39 -9.83 -5.31
C ARG A 136 -9.58 -8.31 -5.23
N LEU A 137 -10.68 -7.85 -5.82
CA LEU A 137 -11.10 -6.46 -5.81
C LEU A 137 -12.44 -6.31 -5.09
N ALA A 138 -12.64 -5.17 -4.45
CA ALA A 138 -13.93 -4.72 -3.96
C ALA A 138 -14.25 -3.37 -4.60
N MET A 139 -15.39 -3.27 -5.27
CA MET A 139 -15.89 -2.04 -5.88
C MET A 139 -16.87 -1.38 -4.93
N LEU A 140 -16.60 -0.12 -4.54
CA LEU A 140 -17.41 0.65 -3.61
C LEU A 140 -18.09 1.83 -4.31
N LYS A 141 -19.35 2.08 -3.98
CA LYS A 141 -20.06 3.31 -4.33
C LYS A 141 -20.86 3.78 -3.13
N GLN A 142 -20.64 5.04 -2.72
CA GLN A 142 -21.35 5.66 -1.58
C GLN A 142 -21.30 4.82 -0.29
N GLY A 143 -20.12 4.28 0.04
CA GLY A 143 -19.90 3.49 1.25
C GLY A 143 -20.46 2.06 1.21
N VAL A 144 -21.01 1.61 0.08
CA VAL A 144 -21.56 0.27 -0.10
C VAL A 144 -20.71 -0.54 -1.07
N ILE A 145 -20.38 -1.77 -0.69
CA ILE A 145 -19.72 -2.71 -1.61
C ILE A 145 -20.74 -3.16 -2.66
N LYS A 146 -20.46 -2.87 -3.93
CA LYS A 146 -21.31 -3.25 -5.08
C LYS A 146 -20.91 -4.58 -5.69
N ALA A 147 -19.61 -4.87 -5.70
CA ALA A 147 -19.08 -6.12 -6.18
C ALA A 147 -17.80 -6.47 -5.43
N ILE A 148 -17.55 -7.76 -5.21
CA ILE A 148 -16.30 -8.28 -4.65
C ILE A 148 -15.96 -9.61 -5.31
N GLY A 149 -14.73 -9.76 -5.83
CA GLY A 149 -14.31 -10.98 -6.51
C GLY A 149 -12.97 -10.84 -7.20
N ARG A 150 -12.64 -11.76 -8.09
CA ARG A 150 -11.48 -11.64 -8.98
C ARG A 150 -11.75 -10.56 -10.03
N SER A 151 -10.71 -9.91 -10.51
CA SER A 151 -10.84 -8.85 -11.51
C SER A 151 -11.65 -9.30 -12.73
N ALA A 152 -11.38 -10.50 -13.25
CA ALA A 152 -12.09 -11.05 -14.41
C ALA A 152 -13.60 -11.23 -14.19
N ASP A 153 -14.04 -11.43 -12.95
CA ASP A 153 -15.44 -11.69 -12.63
C ASP A 153 -16.24 -10.40 -12.41
N ILE A 154 -15.61 -9.36 -11.85
CA ILE A 154 -16.32 -8.16 -11.42
C ILE A 154 -16.05 -6.93 -12.28
N ILE A 155 -14.97 -6.91 -13.04
CA ILE A 155 -14.66 -5.81 -13.95
C ILE A 155 -15.41 -6.02 -15.27
N THR A 156 -16.64 -5.59 -15.28
CA THR A 156 -17.54 -5.63 -16.44
C THR A 156 -17.94 -4.21 -16.84
N PRO A 157 -18.27 -3.94 -18.11
CA PRO A 157 -18.79 -2.63 -18.52
C PRO A 157 -19.98 -2.16 -17.67
N ASP A 158 -20.89 -3.06 -17.29
CA ASP A 158 -22.04 -2.75 -16.47
C ASP A 158 -21.66 -2.32 -15.05
N ASN A 159 -20.75 -3.05 -14.40
CA ASN A 159 -20.26 -2.67 -13.08
C ASN A 159 -19.48 -1.35 -13.12
N LEU A 160 -18.68 -1.11 -14.16
CA LEU A 160 -17.95 0.14 -14.34
C LEU A 160 -18.90 1.32 -14.51
N ARG A 161 -19.97 1.15 -15.31
CA ARG A 161 -21.01 2.15 -15.47
C ARG A 161 -21.75 2.41 -14.15
N GLN A 162 -22.15 1.36 -13.44
CA GLN A 162 -22.91 1.48 -12.19
C GLN A 162 -22.11 2.10 -11.06
N VAL A 163 -20.82 1.77 -10.94
CA VAL A 163 -19.99 2.17 -9.80
C VAL A 163 -19.29 3.50 -10.06
N PHE A 164 -18.69 3.66 -11.24
CA PHE A 164 -17.83 4.80 -11.55
C PHE A 164 -18.44 5.80 -12.55
N ASP A 165 -19.65 5.52 -13.04
CA ASP A 165 -20.34 6.37 -14.00
C ASP A 165 -19.51 6.60 -15.29
N VAL A 166 -18.87 5.52 -15.81
CA VAL A 166 -18.02 5.56 -17.01
C VAL A 166 -18.40 4.45 -17.99
N GLU A 167 -18.28 4.77 -19.29
CA GLU A 167 -18.29 3.77 -20.35
C GLU A 167 -16.88 3.27 -20.57
N ALA A 168 -16.70 1.95 -20.63
CA ALA A 168 -15.40 1.34 -20.80
C ALA A 168 -15.50 0.02 -21.58
N VAL A 169 -14.38 -0.35 -22.20
CA VAL A 169 -14.17 -1.67 -22.80
C VAL A 169 -13.02 -2.37 -22.11
N THR A 170 -13.07 -3.69 -22.08
CA THR A 170 -11.98 -4.51 -21.56
C THR A 170 -11.12 -5.01 -22.72
N ILE A 171 -9.81 -4.99 -22.55
CA ILE A 171 -8.83 -5.40 -23.55
C ILE A 171 -7.86 -6.39 -22.90
N ILE A 172 -7.56 -7.49 -23.57
CA ILE A 172 -6.53 -8.43 -23.15
C ILE A 172 -5.17 -7.91 -23.65
N THR A 173 -4.25 -7.72 -22.72
CA THR A 173 -2.88 -7.24 -23.01
C THR A 173 -1.84 -8.25 -22.52
N PRO A 174 -0.56 -8.09 -22.86
CA PRO A 174 0.51 -8.94 -22.34
C PRO A 174 0.65 -8.92 -20.81
N VAL A 175 0.13 -7.89 -20.15
CA VAL A 175 0.12 -7.77 -18.68
C VAL A 175 -1.21 -8.18 -18.04
N GLY A 176 -2.12 -8.76 -18.80
CA GLY A 176 -3.44 -9.24 -18.39
C GLY A 176 -4.60 -8.38 -18.88
N LEU A 177 -5.77 -8.53 -18.25
CA LEU A 177 -6.95 -7.75 -18.55
C LEU A 177 -6.74 -6.28 -18.18
N GLN A 178 -7.10 -5.38 -19.08
CA GLN A 178 -7.02 -3.93 -18.88
C GLN A 178 -8.34 -3.27 -19.28
N ILE A 179 -8.59 -2.11 -18.70
CA ILE A 179 -9.74 -1.26 -19.02
C ILE A 179 -9.26 -0.09 -19.88
N CYS A 180 -9.97 0.14 -20.98
CA CYS A 180 -9.88 1.37 -21.75
C CYS A 180 -11.15 2.18 -21.50
N LEU A 181 -11.02 3.33 -20.83
CA LEU A 181 -12.10 4.27 -20.58
C LEU A 181 -12.45 4.99 -21.89
N LEU A 182 -13.74 5.06 -22.22
CA LEU A 182 -14.23 5.68 -23.44
C LEU A 182 -14.80 7.09 -23.18
N SER A 183 -15.72 7.18 -22.21
CA SER A 183 -16.40 8.44 -21.87
C SER A 183 -17.03 8.34 -20.49
N PRO A 184 -17.39 9.47 -19.85
CA PRO A 184 -18.35 9.45 -18.76
C PRO A 184 -19.68 8.85 -19.24
N SER A 185 -20.33 8.03 -18.43
CA SER A 185 -21.69 7.59 -18.76
C SER A 185 -22.64 8.75 -18.54
N HIS A 186 -23.27 9.23 -19.61
CA HIS A 186 -24.35 10.20 -19.48
C HIS A 186 -25.56 9.48 -18.90
N THR A 187 -25.89 9.76 -17.64
CA THR A 187 -27.22 9.50 -17.13
C THR A 187 -28.14 10.46 -17.93
N LEU A 188 -28.86 9.93 -18.90
CA LEU A 188 -29.98 10.67 -19.47
C LEU A 188 -30.99 10.83 -18.32
N GLU A 189 -31.09 12.05 -17.80
CA GLU A 189 -32.23 12.46 -16.95
C GLU A 189 -33.56 12.39 -17.74
#